data_689f2d59982b323d276650ed097073dc
#
_entry.id   689f2d59982b323d276650ed097073dc
#
_cell.length_a   1.000
_cell.length_b   1.000
_cell.length_c   1.000
_cell.angle_alpha   90.00
_cell.angle_beta   90.00
_cell.angle_gamma   90.00
#
_symmetry.space_group_name_H-M   'P 1'
#
loop_
_entity.id
_entity.type
_entity.pdbx_description
1 polymer ?
#
loop_
_entity_poly.entity_id
_entity_poly.type
_entity_poly.pdbx_seq_one_letter_code
_entity_poly.pdbx_strand_id
1 'polypeptide(L)'
;MKPVIKSHLDYRRFLNGIGDQYRILWRSKPPAIREIYIRFRELDLSAVDRIMQDQYSSHGPEPRLPSCMVRSLLLMIVMNVVSITHWVETLHTSPFFAILSGFQPWDIPGVGTFYDFIDRLWNLATPNFSSHNKPPVRKKVKKPKGKGQKAASIEKESVAELIVRLSQTTFSVDKEAYGLLYRIFRTCFLDESIRRGKVNPDKLHIAGDGTPVITSARPRSHHICDCWKKGDFNCDCNRYFPQPDCSVGWDSSRDCWYFGYDLYLLTDADSELPLFPLLHEASKHDSHGFCEAFFRFRALATDLKPASLLLDSAHDSMAMYSLCQHEHITPYIDLNLGNTRKTSDYHGVTIGPDGIPLCKAGLKMKTNGNDLRRQYAKFRCPLNNNGTCSCESPCSTSKYGRTCSIPMETNIRLYTSPPRSSDEWHLMYNKRTASERCNKRIKLDYLLEAGKHHSTKFWYVRLYLIMMLIHMTSWDLPE
;
A
#
# COMPACT_ATOMS: atom_id res chain seq x y z
N MET A 1 9.95 34.15 0.98
CA MET A 1 8.60 34.66 1.29
C MET A 1 7.63 33.49 1.34
N LYS A 2 6.56 33.53 2.16
CA LYS A 2 5.52 32.51 2.14
C LYS A 2 4.70 32.62 0.86
N PRO A 3 4.22 31.49 0.28
CA PRO A 3 3.39 31.51 -0.92
C PRO A 3 2.05 32.20 -0.65
N VAL A 4 1.55 32.95 -1.64
CA VAL A 4 0.22 33.52 -1.61
C VAL A 4 -0.79 32.42 -1.86
N ILE A 5 -1.80 32.29 -0.99
CA ILE A 5 -2.85 31.29 -1.16
C ILE A 5 -3.78 31.75 -2.29
N LYS A 6 -3.88 30.94 -3.34
CA LYS A 6 -4.81 31.16 -4.44
C LYS A 6 -5.97 30.18 -4.40
N SER A 7 -7.16 30.69 -4.73
CA SER A 7 -8.35 29.84 -4.85
C SER A 7 -8.34 29.04 -6.16
N HIS A 8 -9.12 27.96 -6.20
CA HIS A 8 -9.35 27.22 -7.44
C HIS A 8 -9.97 28.12 -8.54
N LEU A 9 -10.80 29.09 -8.15
CA LEU A 9 -11.38 30.06 -9.08
C LEU A 9 -10.30 30.92 -9.74
N ASP A 10 -9.26 31.31 -9.01
CA ASP A 10 -8.15 32.11 -9.56
C ASP A 10 -7.37 31.30 -10.59
N TYR A 11 -7.16 30.00 -10.34
CA TYR A 11 -6.57 29.10 -11.34
C TYR A 11 -7.46 28.99 -12.59
N ARG A 12 -8.76 28.83 -12.44
CA ARG A 12 -9.70 28.78 -13.59
C ARG A 12 -9.74 30.09 -14.37
N ARG A 13 -9.68 31.24 -13.67
CA ARG A 13 -9.57 32.58 -14.31
C ARG A 13 -8.26 32.68 -15.09
N PHE A 14 -7.15 32.22 -14.53
CA PHE A 14 -5.86 32.18 -15.22
C PHE A 14 -5.95 31.33 -16.51
N LEU A 15 -6.51 30.13 -16.44
CA LEU A 15 -6.68 29.27 -17.62
C LEU A 15 -7.56 29.94 -18.71
N ASN A 16 -8.64 30.59 -18.30
CA ASN A 16 -9.54 31.28 -19.24
C ASN A 16 -8.87 32.49 -19.87
N GLY A 17 -8.17 33.31 -19.08
CA GLY A 17 -7.52 34.55 -19.57
C GLY A 17 -6.38 34.26 -20.57
N ILE A 18 -5.56 33.24 -20.32
CA ILE A 18 -4.53 32.85 -21.27
C ILE A 18 -5.12 31.97 -22.39
N GLY A 19 -6.17 31.20 -22.09
CA GLY A 19 -6.81 30.31 -23.03
C GLY A 19 -7.33 31.03 -24.30
N ASP A 20 -7.75 32.28 -24.21
CA ASP A 20 -8.19 33.03 -25.38
C ASP A 20 -7.04 33.29 -26.37
N GLN A 21 -5.82 33.52 -25.90
CA GLN A 21 -4.63 33.69 -26.74
C GLN A 21 -4.19 32.37 -27.36
N TYR A 22 -4.43 31.24 -26.70
CA TYR A 22 -4.02 29.89 -27.13
C TYR A 22 -5.22 29.01 -27.55
N ARG A 23 -6.40 29.58 -27.74
CA ARG A 23 -7.68 28.87 -28.03
C ARG A 23 -7.59 27.93 -29.25
N ILE A 24 -6.81 28.30 -30.25
CA ILE A 24 -6.55 27.48 -31.44
C ILE A 24 -5.79 26.20 -31.05
N LEU A 25 -4.85 26.27 -30.09
CA LEU A 25 -4.07 25.12 -29.62
C LEU A 25 -4.94 24.09 -28.86
N TRP A 26 -6.06 24.54 -28.27
CA TRP A 26 -6.95 23.65 -27.51
C TRP A 26 -7.90 22.85 -28.41
N ARG A 27 -8.44 23.50 -29.47
CA ARG A 27 -9.46 22.91 -30.34
C ARG A 27 -8.92 21.78 -31.23
N SER A 28 -7.64 21.79 -31.54
CA SER A 28 -6.99 20.82 -32.42
C SER A 28 -6.41 19.61 -31.67
N LYS A 29 -6.57 19.52 -30.32
CA LYS A 29 -5.97 18.43 -29.54
C LYS A 29 -6.76 17.12 -29.67
N PRO A 30 -6.06 15.96 -29.65
CA PRO A 30 -6.70 14.66 -29.60
C PRO A 30 -7.61 14.49 -28.36
N PRO A 31 -8.62 13.60 -28.40
CA PRO A 31 -9.55 13.38 -27.31
C PRO A 31 -8.87 13.13 -25.95
N ALA A 32 -7.80 12.33 -25.91
CA ALA A 32 -7.04 12.05 -24.69
C ALA A 32 -6.44 13.32 -24.04
N ILE A 33 -5.93 14.24 -24.86
CA ILE A 33 -5.39 15.51 -24.35
C ILE A 33 -6.53 16.43 -23.85
N ARG A 34 -7.71 16.38 -24.49
CA ARG A 34 -8.90 17.10 -24.01
C ARG A 34 -9.38 16.58 -22.65
N GLU A 35 -9.38 15.26 -22.47
CA GLU A 35 -9.71 14.65 -21.19
C GLU A 35 -8.74 15.11 -20.09
N ILE A 36 -7.43 15.06 -20.33
CA ILE A 36 -6.41 15.58 -19.41
C ILE A 36 -6.72 17.04 -19.06
N TYR A 37 -7.01 17.89 -20.04
CA TYR A 37 -7.36 19.29 -19.81
C TYR A 37 -8.57 19.44 -18.87
N ILE A 38 -9.66 18.73 -19.14
CA ILE A 38 -10.89 18.81 -18.33
C ILE A 38 -10.59 18.38 -16.89
N ARG A 39 -9.92 17.23 -16.70
CA ARG A 39 -9.56 16.72 -15.38
C ARG A 39 -8.69 17.68 -14.58
N PHE A 40 -7.66 18.25 -15.21
CA PHE A 40 -6.74 19.18 -14.54
C PHE A 40 -7.37 20.55 -14.30
N ARG A 41 -8.27 21.00 -15.16
CA ARG A 41 -9.05 22.24 -14.96
C ARG A 41 -9.96 22.12 -13.74
N GLU A 42 -10.58 20.99 -13.53
CA GLU A 42 -11.51 20.75 -12.41
C GLU A 42 -10.80 20.31 -11.13
N LEU A 43 -9.50 19.98 -11.19
CA LEU A 43 -8.72 19.56 -10.03
C LEU A 43 -8.43 20.75 -9.10
N ASP A 44 -9.11 20.77 -7.95
CA ASP A 44 -8.87 21.78 -6.91
C ASP A 44 -7.66 21.41 -6.04
N LEU A 45 -6.59 22.16 -6.17
CA LEU A 45 -5.38 22.03 -5.36
C LEU A 45 -5.15 23.28 -4.46
N SER A 46 -6.16 24.09 -4.23
CA SER A 46 -6.02 25.31 -3.40
C SER A 46 -5.58 25.00 -1.96
N ALA A 47 -5.95 23.82 -1.43
CA ALA A 47 -5.51 23.39 -0.11
C ALA A 47 -3.98 23.14 -0.03
N VAL A 48 -3.33 22.80 -1.15
CA VAL A 48 -1.87 22.54 -1.18
C VAL A 48 -1.08 23.76 -0.78
N ASP A 49 -1.46 24.97 -1.26
CA ASP A 49 -0.77 26.21 -0.94
C ASP A 49 -0.80 26.49 0.57
N ARG A 50 -1.94 26.18 1.22
CA ARG A 50 -2.12 26.31 2.67
C ARG A 50 -1.32 25.27 3.45
N ILE A 51 -1.38 24.00 3.03
CA ILE A 51 -0.65 22.88 3.67
C ILE A 51 0.86 23.12 3.64
N MET A 52 1.35 23.70 2.53
CA MET A 52 2.79 23.92 2.32
C MET A 52 3.30 25.24 2.88
N GLN A 53 2.44 26.13 3.37
CA GLN A 53 2.82 27.50 3.75
C GLN A 53 3.96 27.57 4.76
N ASP A 54 3.98 26.65 5.72
CA ASP A 54 4.99 26.62 6.79
C ASP A 54 6.34 26.01 6.35
N GLN A 55 6.41 25.46 5.14
CA GLN A 55 7.65 24.97 4.54
C GLN A 55 8.46 26.10 3.86
N TYR A 56 7.95 27.31 3.91
CA TYR A 56 8.57 28.50 3.30
C TYR A 56 8.92 29.54 4.34
N SER A 57 10.07 30.20 4.14
CA SER A 57 10.51 31.31 4.97
C SER A 57 9.57 32.53 4.84
N SER A 58 9.53 33.39 5.86
CA SER A 58 8.88 34.71 5.76
C SER A 58 9.64 35.70 4.89
N HIS A 59 10.91 35.43 4.58
CA HIS A 59 11.83 36.32 3.86
C HIS A 59 12.30 35.65 2.56
N GLY A 60 12.77 36.45 1.61
CA GLY A 60 13.32 36.01 0.33
C GLY A 60 12.39 36.27 -0.87
N PRO A 61 12.72 35.77 -2.07
CA PRO A 61 11.91 35.95 -3.26
C PRO A 61 10.57 35.22 -3.14
N GLU A 62 9.61 35.66 -3.94
CA GLU A 62 8.29 35.00 -4.03
C GLU A 62 8.46 33.57 -4.57
N PRO A 63 7.98 32.55 -3.85
CA PRO A 63 8.10 31.17 -4.29
C PRO A 63 7.09 30.86 -5.39
N ARG A 64 7.37 29.86 -6.20
CA ARG A 64 6.38 29.23 -7.07
C ARG A 64 5.25 28.65 -6.24
N LEU A 65 4.01 28.78 -6.70
CA LEU A 65 2.85 28.25 -5.99
C LEU A 65 2.95 26.72 -5.83
N PRO A 66 2.87 26.18 -4.61
CA PRO A 66 2.88 24.74 -4.37
C PRO A 66 1.83 23.98 -5.16
N SER A 67 0.61 24.52 -5.28
CA SER A 67 -0.47 23.93 -6.08
C SER A 67 -0.10 23.80 -7.57
N CYS A 68 0.59 24.79 -8.15
CA CYS A 68 1.09 24.72 -9.53
C CYS A 68 2.21 23.69 -9.68
N MET A 69 3.10 23.61 -8.70
CA MET A 69 4.19 22.62 -8.70
C MET A 69 3.66 21.19 -8.61
N VAL A 70 2.71 20.92 -7.71
CA VAL A 70 2.06 19.59 -7.62
C VAL A 70 1.32 19.26 -8.91
N ARG A 71 0.55 20.23 -9.47
CA ARG A 71 -0.16 20.03 -10.74
C ARG A 71 0.78 19.69 -11.87
N SER A 72 1.92 20.36 -11.94
CA SER A 72 2.95 20.11 -12.94
C SER A 72 3.57 18.71 -12.80
N LEU A 73 3.87 18.27 -11.57
CA LEU A 73 4.39 16.91 -11.31
C LEU A 73 3.35 15.83 -11.65
N LEU A 74 2.07 16.06 -11.39
CA LEU A 74 1.00 15.15 -11.81
C LEU A 74 0.93 15.04 -13.33
N LEU A 75 1.00 16.18 -14.06
CA LEU A 75 1.05 16.19 -15.52
C LEU A 75 2.28 15.44 -16.07
N MET A 76 3.44 15.61 -15.44
CA MET A 76 4.65 14.88 -15.80
C MET A 76 4.41 13.36 -15.81
N ILE A 77 3.74 12.83 -14.78
CA ILE A 77 3.45 11.40 -14.68
C ILE A 77 2.41 10.96 -15.71
N VAL A 78 1.32 11.73 -15.90
CA VAL A 78 0.29 11.45 -16.91
C VAL A 78 0.90 11.39 -18.31
N MET A 79 1.90 12.22 -18.59
CA MET A 79 2.63 12.23 -19.87
C MET A 79 3.74 11.18 -19.95
N ASN A 80 3.84 10.28 -18.94
CA ASN A 80 4.88 9.24 -18.85
C ASN A 80 6.31 9.78 -18.90
N VAL A 81 6.52 11.04 -18.49
CA VAL A 81 7.85 11.62 -18.38
C VAL A 81 8.44 11.24 -17.01
N VAL A 82 9.62 10.64 -17.01
CA VAL A 82 10.26 10.14 -15.78
C VAL A 82 11.40 11.03 -15.28
N SER A 83 11.89 11.94 -16.11
CA SER A 83 12.98 12.86 -15.80
C SER A 83 12.49 14.28 -15.63
N ILE A 84 12.83 14.92 -14.51
CA ILE A 84 12.50 16.33 -14.25
C ILE A 84 13.16 17.23 -15.29
N THR A 85 14.40 16.93 -15.71
CA THR A 85 15.07 17.71 -16.77
C THR A 85 14.27 17.66 -18.07
N HIS A 86 13.89 16.47 -18.51
CA HIS A 86 13.09 16.31 -19.71
C HIS A 86 11.70 16.96 -19.57
N TRP A 87 11.12 16.93 -18.35
CA TRP A 87 9.85 17.61 -18.09
C TRP A 87 9.95 19.12 -18.24
N VAL A 88 11.00 19.73 -17.69
CA VAL A 88 11.23 21.17 -17.85
C VAL A 88 11.43 21.55 -19.31
N GLU A 89 12.17 20.75 -20.10
CA GLU A 89 12.29 20.92 -21.56
C GLU A 89 10.93 20.83 -22.24
N THR A 90 10.08 19.88 -21.83
CA THR A 90 8.71 19.73 -22.35
C THR A 90 7.86 20.95 -22.05
N LEU A 91 7.96 21.53 -20.86
CA LEU A 91 7.24 22.75 -20.49
C LEU A 91 7.67 23.95 -21.35
N HIS A 92 8.95 24.06 -21.68
CA HIS A 92 9.47 25.13 -22.58
C HIS A 92 9.02 24.93 -24.02
N THR A 93 8.95 23.71 -24.50
CA THR A 93 8.57 23.39 -25.89
C THR A 93 7.06 23.32 -26.11
N SER A 94 6.28 23.10 -25.06
CA SER A 94 4.82 22.99 -25.12
C SER A 94 4.13 23.94 -24.15
N PRO A 95 3.76 25.16 -24.58
CA PRO A 95 3.03 26.13 -23.75
C PRO A 95 1.76 25.56 -23.13
N PHE A 96 1.16 24.57 -23.76
CA PHE A 96 -0.03 23.88 -23.25
C PHE A 96 0.20 23.32 -21.84
N PHE A 97 1.28 22.55 -21.64
CA PHE A 97 1.55 21.92 -20.35
C PHE A 97 2.01 22.92 -19.30
N ALA A 98 2.72 23.98 -19.69
CA ALA A 98 3.08 25.08 -18.79
C ALA A 98 1.81 25.77 -18.27
N ILE A 99 0.90 26.17 -19.15
CA ILE A 99 -0.36 26.83 -18.80
C ILE A 99 -1.23 25.90 -17.93
N LEU A 100 -1.36 24.63 -18.32
CA LEU A 100 -2.16 23.67 -17.55
C LEU A 100 -1.55 23.38 -16.17
N SER A 101 -0.23 23.52 -16.00
CA SER A 101 0.42 23.51 -14.69
C SER A 101 0.09 24.74 -13.84
N GLY A 102 -0.32 25.85 -14.46
CA GLY A 102 -0.54 27.14 -13.82
C GLY A 102 0.65 28.12 -13.95
N PHE A 103 1.59 27.83 -14.88
CA PHE A 103 2.74 28.68 -15.16
C PHE A 103 2.49 29.57 -16.40
N GLN A 104 3.07 30.77 -16.39
CA GLN A 104 3.15 31.55 -17.61
C GLN A 104 4.13 30.88 -18.58
N PRO A 105 3.85 30.84 -19.91
CA PRO A 105 4.73 30.19 -20.90
C PRO A 105 6.16 30.77 -20.94
N TRP A 106 6.34 32.02 -20.51
CA TRP A 106 7.62 32.70 -20.47
C TRP A 106 8.28 32.70 -19.09
N ASP A 107 7.63 32.13 -18.07
CA ASP A 107 8.09 32.10 -16.69
C ASP A 107 7.95 30.69 -16.08
N ILE A 108 8.71 29.75 -16.64
CA ILE A 108 8.69 28.34 -16.28
C ILE A 108 9.74 28.08 -15.19
N PRO A 109 9.39 27.30 -14.12
CA PRO A 109 10.35 26.90 -13.11
C PRO A 109 11.49 26.08 -13.69
N GLY A 110 12.73 26.38 -13.27
CA GLY A 110 13.89 25.58 -13.65
C GLY A 110 13.96 24.23 -12.94
N VAL A 111 14.82 23.35 -13.41
CA VAL A 111 15.04 22.00 -12.87
C VAL A 111 15.34 22.03 -11.37
N GLY A 112 16.21 22.95 -10.91
CA GLY A 112 16.54 23.12 -9.49
C GLY A 112 15.30 23.42 -8.64
N THR A 113 14.40 24.28 -9.14
CA THR A 113 13.16 24.63 -8.43
C THR A 113 12.25 23.42 -8.19
N PHE A 114 12.19 22.46 -9.14
CA PHE A 114 11.44 21.22 -8.95
C PHE A 114 12.09 20.33 -7.89
N TYR A 115 13.42 20.20 -7.88
CA TYR A 115 14.12 19.43 -6.85
C TYR A 115 13.95 20.06 -5.46
N ASP A 116 14.10 21.39 -5.35
CA ASP A 116 13.85 22.13 -4.10
C ASP A 116 12.41 21.96 -3.60
N PHE A 117 11.45 21.93 -4.51
CA PHE A 117 10.06 21.67 -4.16
C PHE A 117 9.84 20.25 -3.64
N ILE A 118 10.42 19.24 -4.31
CA ILE A 118 10.38 17.85 -3.87
C ILE A 118 11.02 17.70 -2.48
N ASP A 119 12.10 18.44 -2.22
CA ASP A 119 12.74 18.44 -0.92
C ASP A 119 11.85 19.00 0.18
N ARG A 120 11.05 20.03 -0.13
CA ARG A 120 10.06 20.59 0.82
C ARG A 120 8.86 19.68 1.09
N LEU A 121 8.50 18.81 0.14
CA LEU A 121 7.45 17.79 0.36
C LEU A 121 7.84 16.72 1.36
N TRP A 122 9.14 16.62 1.66
CA TRP A 122 9.67 15.63 2.58
C TRP A 122 9.99 16.27 3.93
N ASN A 123 9.45 15.71 5.01
CA ASN A 123 9.68 16.25 6.35
C ASN A 123 11.13 15.97 6.79
N LEU A 124 11.97 16.99 6.74
CA LEU A 124 13.39 16.91 7.10
C LEU A 124 13.65 16.73 8.60
N ALA A 125 12.65 16.98 9.46
CA ALA A 125 12.78 16.78 10.91
C ALA A 125 12.81 15.30 11.28
N THR A 126 12.51 14.38 10.36
CA THR A 126 12.73 12.95 10.57
C THR A 126 14.23 12.67 10.43
N PRO A 127 14.94 12.30 11.52
CA PRO A 127 16.31 11.92 11.41
C PRO A 127 16.44 10.69 10.51
N ASN A 128 17.44 10.65 9.65
CA ASN A 128 18.03 9.44 9.10
C ASN A 128 17.68 8.94 7.70
N PHE A 129 17.37 9.81 6.77
CA PHE A 129 17.74 9.46 5.41
C PHE A 129 19.06 10.13 4.98
N SER A 130 19.99 10.21 5.94
CA SER A 130 21.36 10.60 5.63
C SER A 130 21.98 9.50 4.80
N SER A 131 22.19 9.77 3.53
CA SER A 131 22.88 8.91 2.58
C SER A 131 24.33 8.54 3.00
N HIS A 132 24.78 9.04 4.14
CA HIS A 132 26.12 8.83 4.70
C HIS A 132 26.14 7.76 5.80
N ASN A 133 25.01 7.27 6.27
CA ASN A 133 25.01 6.26 7.32
C ASN A 133 25.28 4.87 6.74
N LYS A 134 26.21 4.14 7.37
CA LYS A 134 26.37 2.71 7.10
C LYS A 134 25.06 2.01 7.46
N PRO A 135 24.49 1.16 6.60
CA PRO A 135 23.38 0.33 7.01
C PRO A 135 23.81 -0.50 8.23
N PRO A 136 22.88 -0.81 9.14
CA PRO A 136 23.19 -1.58 10.33
C PRO A 136 23.84 -2.90 9.90
N VAL A 137 25.00 -3.19 10.51
CA VAL A 137 25.73 -4.42 10.22
C VAL A 137 24.85 -5.59 10.65
N ARG A 138 24.30 -6.32 9.68
CA ARG A 138 23.56 -7.55 9.97
C ARG A 138 24.52 -8.54 10.62
N LYS A 139 24.22 -8.98 11.85
CA LYS A 139 24.99 -10.02 12.54
C LYS A 139 25.03 -11.23 11.62
N LYS A 140 26.22 -11.63 11.17
CA LYS A 140 26.39 -12.85 10.38
C LYS A 140 25.98 -14.03 11.26
N VAL A 141 25.01 -14.83 10.79
CA VAL A 141 24.68 -16.09 11.43
C VAL A 141 25.90 -16.98 11.37
N LYS A 142 26.37 -17.46 12.52
CA LYS A 142 27.51 -18.37 12.58
C LYS A 142 27.15 -19.67 11.80
N LYS A 143 27.98 -20.04 10.86
CA LYS A 143 27.81 -21.33 10.13
C LYS A 143 27.78 -22.48 11.14
N PRO A 144 26.93 -23.51 10.94
CA PRO A 144 26.91 -24.69 11.80
C PRO A 144 28.28 -25.36 11.80
N LYS A 145 28.73 -25.76 12.97
CA LYS A 145 30.07 -26.38 13.17
C LYS A 145 30.14 -27.87 12.81
N GLY A 146 29.05 -28.50 12.38
CA GLY A 146 29.02 -29.92 12.06
C GLY A 146 27.94 -30.29 11.05
N LYS A 147 28.12 -31.47 10.43
CA LYS A 147 27.16 -32.06 9.49
C LYS A 147 25.83 -32.32 10.23
N GLY A 148 24.73 -31.73 9.77
CA GLY A 148 23.39 -31.88 10.40
C GLY A 148 23.01 -30.82 11.44
N GLN A 149 23.90 -29.93 11.85
CA GLN A 149 23.56 -28.86 12.77
C GLN A 149 22.95 -27.68 11.98
N LYS A 150 21.74 -27.24 12.37
CA LYS A 150 21.14 -26.01 11.84
C LYS A 150 21.89 -24.77 12.34
N ALA A 151 22.13 -23.82 11.47
CA ALA A 151 22.64 -22.53 11.90
C ALA A 151 21.68 -21.89 12.94
N ALA A 152 22.23 -21.22 13.96
CA ALA A 152 21.42 -20.50 14.91
C ALA A 152 20.55 -19.48 14.13
N SER A 153 19.23 -19.56 14.28
CA SER A 153 18.32 -18.57 13.72
C SER A 153 18.50 -17.24 14.48
N ILE A 154 18.51 -16.15 13.77
CA ILE A 154 18.31 -14.85 14.40
C ILE A 154 16.87 -14.84 14.87
N GLU A 155 16.63 -14.59 16.15
CA GLU A 155 15.26 -14.34 16.64
C GLU A 155 14.70 -13.16 15.88
N LYS A 156 13.62 -13.42 15.12
CA LYS A 156 12.87 -12.40 14.41
C LYS A 156 11.65 -12.09 15.26
N GLU A 157 11.33 -10.80 15.37
CA GLU A 157 10.07 -10.35 15.99
C GLU A 157 8.90 -11.10 15.34
N SER A 158 8.06 -11.71 16.15
CA SER A 158 6.85 -12.37 15.66
C SER A 158 5.77 -11.34 15.31
N VAL A 159 4.78 -11.74 14.52
CA VAL A 159 3.63 -10.86 14.20
C VAL A 159 2.89 -10.45 15.47
N ALA A 160 2.79 -11.30 16.47
CA ALA A 160 2.14 -10.97 17.74
C ALA A 160 2.92 -9.90 18.52
N GLU A 161 4.24 -10.04 18.65
CA GLU A 161 5.10 -9.03 19.32
C GLU A 161 5.07 -7.70 18.57
N LEU A 162 5.08 -7.75 17.22
CA LEU A 162 4.98 -6.58 16.37
C LEU A 162 3.65 -5.83 16.61
N ILE A 163 2.51 -6.54 16.65
CA ILE A 163 1.19 -5.95 16.92
C ILE A 163 1.18 -5.26 18.30
N VAL A 164 1.70 -5.91 19.33
CA VAL A 164 1.81 -5.33 20.68
C VAL A 164 2.65 -4.07 20.65
N ARG A 165 3.81 -4.08 20.02
CA ARG A 165 4.69 -2.91 19.91
C ARG A 165 4.02 -1.77 19.15
N LEU A 166 3.36 -2.06 18.02
CA LEU A 166 2.70 -1.04 17.20
C LEU A 166 1.48 -0.44 17.90
N SER A 167 0.73 -1.22 18.68
CA SER A 167 -0.41 -0.71 19.47
C SER A 167 0.01 0.29 20.54
N GLN A 168 1.27 0.24 21.00
CA GLN A 168 1.85 1.17 21.95
C GLN A 168 2.57 2.35 21.29
N THR A 169 2.71 2.33 19.95
CA THR A 169 3.41 3.36 19.20
C THR A 169 2.45 4.47 18.76
N THR A 170 2.81 5.72 19.06
CA THR A 170 2.05 6.88 18.59
C THR A 170 2.52 7.33 17.23
N PHE A 171 1.68 7.17 16.21
CA PHE A 171 1.88 7.69 14.87
C PHE A 171 1.17 9.04 14.72
N SER A 172 1.78 9.96 13.99
CA SER A 172 1.13 11.21 13.59
C SER A 172 1.70 11.69 12.26
N VAL A 173 0.91 12.44 11.50
CA VAL A 173 1.31 12.97 10.18
C VAL A 173 2.62 13.77 10.28
N ASP A 174 2.80 14.56 11.33
CA ASP A 174 3.98 15.42 11.48
C ASP A 174 5.26 14.65 11.83
N LYS A 175 5.14 13.40 12.29
CA LYS A 175 6.27 12.52 12.60
C LYS A 175 6.69 11.64 11.43
N GLU A 176 5.85 11.52 10.40
CA GLU A 176 6.17 10.74 9.21
C GLU A 176 6.92 11.58 8.17
N ALA A 177 7.97 11.02 7.58
CA ALA A 177 8.75 11.74 6.56
C ALA A 177 7.91 12.13 5.34
N TYR A 178 6.94 11.30 4.99
CA TYR A 178 5.97 11.52 3.92
C TYR A 178 4.70 12.25 4.39
N GLY A 179 4.67 12.80 5.60
CA GLY A 179 3.46 13.36 6.22
C GLY A 179 2.80 14.47 5.40
N LEU A 180 3.58 15.37 4.78
CA LEU A 180 3.06 16.40 3.90
C LEU A 180 2.42 15.80 2.63
N LEU A 181 3.06 14.80 2.03
CA LEU A 181 2.52 14.07 0.87
C LEU A 181 1.20 13.40 1.22
N TYR A 182 1.15 12.72 2.37
CA TYR A 182 -0.08 12.11 2.86
C TYR A 182 -1.18 13.16 3.09
N ARG A 183 -0.86 14.29 3.72
CA ARG A 183 -1.82 15.38 3.97
C ARG A 183 -2.40 15.94 2.67
N ILE A 184 -1.56 16.17 1.65
CA ILE A 184 -2.00 16.61 0.31
C ILE A 184 -2.88 15.54 -0.32
N PHE A 185 -2.44 14.28 -0.34
CA PHE A 185 -3.20 13.15 -0.86
C PHE A 185 -4.56 13.03 -0.17
N ARG A 186 -4.57 13.04 1.16
CA ARG A 186 -5.80 12.92 1.96
C ARG A 186 -6.78 14.05 1.62
N THR A 187 -6.33 15.31 1.74
CA THR A 187 -7.21 16.48 1.61
C THR A 187 -7.73 16.70 0.19
N CYS A 188 -6.87 16.54 -0.84
CA CYS A 188 -7.23 16.91 -2.20
C CYS A 188 -7.75 15.73 -3.05
N PHE A 189 -7.51 14.48 -2.63
CA PHE A 189 -7.84 13.33 -3.47
C PHE A 189 -8.69 12.28 -2.76
N LEU A 190 -8.29 11.80 -1.59
CA LEU A 190 -9.07 10.78 -0.88
C LEU A 190 -10.37 11.36 -0.34
N ASP A 191 -10.34 12.54 0.29
CA ASP A 191 -11.54 13.23 0.78
C ASP A 191 -12.49 13.59 -0.37
N GLU A 192 -11.94 14.00 -1.50
CA GLU A 192 -12.75 14.28 -2.70
C GLU A 192 -13.40 13.00 -3.25
N SER A 193 -12.67 11.86 -3.25
CA SER A 193 -13.23 10.56 -3.63
C SER A 193 -14.33 10.11 -2.67
N ILE A 194 -14.19 10.37 -1.37
CA ILE A 194 -15.24 10.14 -0.37
C ILE A 194 -16.45 11.02 -0.65
N ARG A 195 -16.24 12.32 -0.86
CA ARG A 195 -17.30 13.29 -1.17
C ARG A 195 -18.07 12.92 -2.43
N ARG A 196 -17.40 12.33 -3.42
CA ARG A 196 -18.00 11.81 -4.67
C ARG A 196 -18.63 10.43 -4.52
N GLY A 197 -18.64 9.85 -3.33
CA GLY A 197 -19.20 8.53 -3.06
C GLY A 197 -18.41 7.36 -3.68
N LYS A 198 -17.14 7.58 -4.08
CA LYS A 198 -16.28 6.51 -4.62
C LYS A 198 -15.71 5.63 -3.51
N VAL A 199 -15.51 6.18 -2.31
CA VAL A 199 -15.04 5.47 -1.11
C VAL A 199 -16.05 5.69 0.01
N ASN A 200 -16.43 4.61 0.68
CA ASN A 200 -17.36 4.68 1.83
C ASN A 200 -16.55 4.76 3.14
N PRO A 201 -16.51 5.93 3.82
CA PRO A 201 -15.70 6.09 5.03
C PRO A 201 -16.24 5.31 6.23
N ASP A 202 -17.54 5.02 6.28
CA ASP A 202 -18.19 4.34 7.41
C ASP A 202 -18.17 2.82 7.30
N LYS A 203 -17.87 2.28 6.12
CA LYS A 203 -17.84 0.85 5.87
C LYS A 203 -16.75 0.52 4.84
N LEU A 204 -15.50 0.58 5.27
CA LEU A 204 -14.36 0.38 4.39
C LEU A 204 -13.96 -1.10 4.35
N HIS A 205 -13.86 -1.67 3.16
CA HIS A 205 -13.36 -3.02 2.92
C HIS A 205 -11.92 -2.92 2.41
N ILE A 206 -10.95 -3.26 3.26
CA ILE A 206 -9.53 -3.06 2.94
C ILE A 206 -8.93 -4.35 2.37
N ALA A 207 -8.44 -4.29 1.14
CA ALA A 207 -7.54 -5.28 0.57
C ALA A 207 -6.08 -4.85 0.80
N GLY A 208 -5.24 -5.77 1.20
CA GLY A 208 -3.80 -5.54 1.40
C GLY A 208 -2.96 -6.52 0.60
N ASP A 209 -1.90 -6.02 -0.02
CA ASP A 209 -0.99 -6.84 -0.82
C ASP A 209 0.40 -6.20 -0.90
N GLY A 210 1.44 -7.04 -0.86
CA GLY A 210 2.83 -6.65 -1.07
C GLY A 210 3.22 -6.77 -2.54
N THR A 211 4.04 -5.86 -3.04
CA THR A 211 4.59 -5.96 -4.39
C THR A 211 6.05 -5.49 -4.43
N PRO A 212 6.95 -6.26 -5.07
CA PRO A 212 8.34 -5.86 -5.23
C PRO A 212 8.48 -4.52 -5.95
N VAL A 213 9.36 -3.64 -5.47
CA VAL A 213 9.77 -2.42 -6.15
C VAL A 213 11.27 -2.48 -6.42
N ILE A 214 11.62 -2.76 -7.66
CA ILE A 214 13.00 -2.90 -8.08
C ILE A 214 13.64 -1.54 -8.25
N THR A 215 14.78 -1.33 -7.60
CA THR A 215 15.49 -0.05 -7.66
C THR A 215 16.76 -0.15 -8.51
N SER A 216 17.26 1.01 -8.95
CA SER A 216 18.61 1.11 -9.54
C SER A 216 19.72 1.15 -8.50
N ALA A 217 19.38 1.08 -7.21
CA ALA A 217 20.35 1.10 -6.13
C ALA A 217 21.23 -0.16 -6.14
N ARG A 218 22.47 0.00 -5.71
CA ARG A 218 23.41 -1.11 -5.58
C ARG A 218 23.57 -1.48 -4.10
N PRO A 219 23.71 -2.78 -3.78
CA PRO A 219 23.92 -3.23 -2.40
C PRO A 219 25.29 -2.86 -1.84
N ARG A 220 26.14 -2.25 -2.66
CA ARG A 220 27.50 -1.82 -2.29
C ARG A 220 27.56 -0.32 -2.08
N SER A 221 28.24 0.07 -1.03
CA SER A 221 28.54 1.48 -0.75
C SER A 221 29.60 2.05 -1.71
N HIS A 222 29.52 3.35 -1.94
CA HIS A 222 30.58 4.09 -2.60
C HIS A 222 31.54 4.68 -1.57
N HIS A 223 32.84 4.65 -1.87
CA HIS A 223 33.82 5.38 -1.11
C HIS A 223 33.65 6.89 -1.33
N ILE A 224 33.69 7.65 -0.24
CA ILE A 224 33.71 9.13 -0.26
C ILE A 224 35.04 9.68 0.20
N CYS A 225 36.00 8.80 0.43
CA CYS A 225 37.39 9.13 0.83
C CYS A 225 38.36 8.79 -0.29
N ASP A 226 39.58 9.36 -0.18
CA ASP A 226 40.69 9.11 -1.12
C ASP A 226 41.64 7.99 -0.65
N CYS A 227 41.24 7.17 0.34
CA CYS A 227 42.10 6.10 0.89
C CYS A 227 42.53 5.09 -0.18
N TRP A 228 41.63 4.78 -1.12
CA TRP A 228 41.91 3.88 -2.24
C TRP A 228 43.05 4.38 -3.14
N LYS A 229 43.21 5.70 -3.28
CA LYS A 229 44.33 6.29 -4.02
C LYS A 229 45.69 6.07 -3.32
N LYS A 230 45.64 5.82 -2.00
CA LYS A 230 46.81 5.51 -1.16
C LYS A 230 47.00 4.00 -0.98
N GLY A 231 46.23 3.17 -1.69
CA GLY A 231 46.30 1.71 -1.62
C GLY A 231 45.54 1.07 -0.44
N ASP A 232 44.85 1.86 0.37
CA ASP A 232 43.99 1.33 1.43
C ASP A 232 42.55 1.14 0.94
N PHE A 233 42.22 -0.09 0.61
CA PHE A 233 40.90 -0.49 0.12
C PHE A 233 39.91 -0.90 1.24
N ASN A 234 40.41 -1.07 2.47
CA ASN A 234 39.62 -1.54 3.61
C ASN A 234 39.43 -0.47 4.71
N CYS A 235 39.61 0.78 4.38
CA CYS A 235 39.50 1.88 5.33
C CYS A 235 38.12 1.91 6.03
N ASP A 236 38.13 2.41 7.29
CA ASP A 236 36.91 2.59 8.10
C ASP A 236 36.16 3.91 7.84
N CYS A 237 36.54 4.63 6.79
CA CYS A 237 35.90 5.88 6.41
C CYS A 237 34.42 5.66 6.09
N ASN A 238 33.61 6.71 6.30
CA ASN A 238 32.22 6.69 5.97
C ASN A 238 31.94 6.28 4.51
N ARG A 239 30.88 5.56 4.29
CA ARG A 239 30.46 5.09 2.97
C ARG A 239 29.15 5.76 2.60
N TYR A 240 28.98 6.03 1.31
CA TYR A 240 27.75 6.53 0.77
C TYR A 240 26.89 5.37 0.25
N PHE A 241 25.65 5.31 0.70
CA PHE A 241 24.63 4.38 0.22
C PHE A 241 23.51 5.22 -0.39
N PRO A 242 23.25 5.12 -1.71
CA PRO A 242 22.17 5.89 -2.34
C PRO A 242 20.79 5.63 -1.73
N GLN A 243 20.54 4.37 -1.34
CA GLN A 243 19.30 3.92 -0.71
C GLN A 243 19.64 2.94 0.41
N PRO A 244 19.98 3.45 1.62
CA PRO A 244 20.47 2.63 2.72
C PRO A 244 19.41 1.66 3.30
N ASP A 245 18.15 1.95 3.11
CA ASP A 245 16.98 1.20 3.53
C ASP A 245 16.53 0.12 2.53
N CYS A 246 17.17 0.02 1.36
CA CYS A 246 16.96 -1.08 0.43
C CYS A 246 17.56 -2.39 0.94
N SER A 247 16.93 -3.50 0.60
CA SER A 247 17.45 -4.84 0.87
C SER A 247 17.21 -5.83 -0.28
N VAL A 248 17.74 -7.04 -0.14
CA VAL A 248 17.52 -8.11 -1.11
C VAL A 248 16.19 -8.80 -0.78
N GLY A 249 15.29 -8.87 -1.74
CA GLY A 249 14.04 -9.60 -1.71
C GLY A 249 13.96 -10.69 -2.78
N TRP A 250 12.93 -11.52 -2.69
CA TRP A 250 12.62 -12.52 -3.68
C TRP A 250 11.32 -12.17 -4.39
N ASP A 251 11.37 -12.04 -5.71
CA ASP A 251 10.18 -11.84 -6.53
C ASP A 251 9.70 -13.20 -7.04
N SER A 252 8.63 -13.71 -6.45
CA SER A 252 8.05 -15.00 -6.81
C SER A 252 7.38 -15.01 -8.19
N SER A 253 6.95 -13.85 -8.68
CA SER A 253 6.32 -13.74 -9.98
C SER A 253 7.32 -13.83 -11.14
N ARG A 254 8.56 -13.39 -10.90
CA ARG A 254 9.67 -13.40 -11.87
C ARG A 254 10.72 -14.48 -11.57
N ASP A 255 10.56 -15.24 -10.49
CA ASP A 255 11.49 -16.26 -10.01
C ASP A 255 12.94 -15.75 -9.90
N CYS A 256 13.12 -14.57 -9.32
CA CYS A 256 14.43 -13.92 -9.23
C CYS A 256 14.64 -13.11 -7.94
N TRP A 257 15.91 -12.96 -7.56
CA TRP A 257 16.31 -12.03 -6.51
C TRP A 257 16.41 -10.60 -7.05
N TYR A 258 15.92 -9.66 -6.28
CA TYR A 258 16.02 -8.24 -6.59
C TYR A 258 16.59 -7.45 -5.41
N PHE A 259 17.06 -6.22 -5.67
CA PHE A 259 17.48 -5.28 -4.65
C PHE A 259 16.58 -4.05 -4.71
N GLY A 260 15.89 -3.76 -3.60
CA GLY A 260 14.91 -2.69 -3.59
C GLY A 260 14.07 -2.65 -2.33
N TYR A 261 12.84 -2.24 -2.53
CA TYR A 261 11.77 -2.19 -1.53
C TYR A 261 10.73 -3.25 -1.82
N ASP A 262 9.89 -3.50 -0.83
CA ASP A 262 8.56 -4.04 -1.03
C ASP A 262 7.55 -2.91 -0.72
N LEU A 263 6.59 -2.71 -1.61
CA LEU A 263 5.47 -1.79 -1.44
C LEU A 263 4.30 -2.58 -0.87
N TYR A 264 3.99 -2.36 0.40
CA TYR A 264 2.72 -2.83 0.94
C TYR A 264 1.65 -1.76 0.73
N LEU A 265 0.61 -2.11 -0.03
CA LEU A 265 -0.47 -1.19 -0.39
C LEU A 265 -1.78 -1.60 0.27
N LEU A 266 -2.40 -0.67 1.01
CA LEU A 266 -3.79 -0.79 1.43
C LEU A 266 -4.69 -0.15 0.38
N THR A 267 -5.70 -0.89 -0.07
CA THR A 267 -6.61 -0.50 -1.16
C THR A 267 -8.05 -0.69 -0.70
N ASP A 268 -8.94 0.21 -1.04
CA ASP A 268 -10.38 -0.02 -0.89
C ASP A 268 -10.83 -1.09 -1.88
N ALA A 269 -11.38 -2.19 -1.36
CA ALA A 269 -11.72 -3.36 -2.16
C ALA A 269 -12.95 -3.14 -3.07
N ASP A 270 -13.78 -2.16 -2.76
CA ASP A 270 -14.98 -1.85 -3.54
C ASP A 270 -14.69 -0.94 -4.73
N SER A 271 -13.87 0.10 -4.51
CA SER A 271 -13.53 1.08 -5.54
C SER A 271 -12.20 0.81 -6.24
N GLU A 272 -11.37 -0.07 -5.73
CA GLU A 272 -9.99 -0.33 -6.17
C GLU A 272 -9.07 0.90 -6.06
N LEU A 273 -9.40 1.83 -5.14
CA LEU A 273 -8.63 3.04 -4.93
C LEU A 273 -7.58 2.84 -3.83
N PRO A 274 -6.33 3.31 -4.03
CA PRO A 274 -5.27 3.17 -3.04
C PRO A 274 -5.55 4.07 -1.83
N LEU A 275 -5.45 3.50 -0.63
CA LEU A 275 -5.69 4.21 0.63
C LEU A 275 -4.40 4.64 1.31
N PHE A 276 -3.44 3.73 1.42
CA PHE A 276 -2.21 3.97 2.12
C PHE A 276 -1.06 3.10 1.61
N PRO A 277 0.09 3.69 1.26
CA PRO A 277 1.27 2.96 0.82
C PRO A 277 2.30 2.88 1.95
N LEU A 278 3.02 1.78 2.02
CA LEU A 278 4.21 1.65 2.85
C LEU A 278 5.34 1.01 2.04
N LEU A 279 6.41 1.75 1.82
CA LEU A 279 7.66 1.17 1.32
C LEU A 279 8.48 0.66 2.50
N HIS A 280 8.85 -0.61 2.46
CA HIS A 280 9.72 -1.23 3.46
C HIS A 280 10.82 -2.06 2.80
N GLU A 281 11.77 -2.55 3.62
CA GLU A 281 12.83 -3.40 3.12
C GLU A 281 12.28 -4.62 2.37
N ALA A 282 12.83 -4.93 1.20
CA ALA A 282 12.43 -6.10 0.40
C ALA A 282 12.57 -7.45 1.13
N SER A 283 13.36 -7.53 2.19
CA SER A 283 13.53 -8.74 3.01
C SER A 283 12.46 -8.94 4.10
N LYS A 284 11.57 -7.97 4.28
CA LYS A 284 10.51 -8.02 5.28
C LYS A 284 9.33 -8.84 4.75
N HIS A 285 8.73 -9.67 5.60
CA HIS A 285 7.57 -10.47 5.22
C HIS A 285 6.30 -9.63 5.16
N ASP A 286 5.40 -9.94 4.23
CA ASP A 286 4.15 -9.18 3.97
C ASP A 286 3.28 -8.99 5.21
N SER A 287 3.18 -9.99 6.08
CA SER A 287 2.44 -9.86 7.35
C SER A 287 2.98 -8.78 8.27
N HIS A 288 4.29 -8.51 8.24
CA HIS A 288 4.90 -7.39 8.97
C HIS A 288 4.65 -6.07 8.26
N GLY A 289 4.75 -6.05 6.93
CA GLY A 289 4.41 -4.89 6.10
C GLY A 289 2.97 -4.45 6.31
N PHE A 290 2.03 -5.42 6.32
CA PHE A 290 0.62 -5.18 6.64
C PHE A 290 0.45 -4.52 8.01
N CYS A 291 0.99 -5.11 9.08
CA CYS A 291 0.81 -4.57 10.43
C CYS A 291 1.30 -3.11 10.50
N GLU A 292 2.49 -2.82 9.98
CA GLU A 292 3.03 -1.46 9.99
C GLU A 292 2.18 -0.49 9.16
N ALA A 293 1.72 -0.88 7.97
CA ALA A 293 0.85 -0.07 7.13
C ALA A 293 -0.51 0.18 7.78
N PHE A 294 -1.12 -0.87 8.34
CA PHE A 294 -2.44 -0.81 8.97
C PHE A 294 -2.45 0.10 10.21
N PHE A 295 -1.50 -0.06 11.13
CA PHE A 295 -1.44 0.78 12.33
C PHE A 295 -1.19 2.25 12.01
N ARG A 296 -0.31 2.56 11.03
CA ARG A 296 -0.13 3.93 10.55
C ARG A 296 -1.40 4.48 9.90
N PHE A 297 -2.00 3.72 9.01
CA PHE A 297 -3.26 4.12 8.36
C PHE A 297 -4.35 4.42 9.39
N ARG A 298 -4.56 3.53 10.37
CA ARG A 298 -5.54 3.73 11.45
C ARG A 298 -5.27 5.01 12.27
N ALA A 299 -4.02 5.31 12.55
CA ALA A 299 -3.63 6.50 13.31
C ALA A 299 -3.77 7.80 12.49
N LEU A 300 -3.53 7.75 11.18
CA LEU A 300 -3.57 8.91 10.29
C LEU A 300 -4.95 9.18 9.66
N ALA A 301 -5.84 8.19 9.68
CA ALA A 301 -7.19 8.25 9.10
C ALA A 301 -8.24 7.73 10.09
N THR A 302 -8.34 8.36 11.27
CA THR A 302 -9.19 7.92 12.39
C THR A 302 -10.69 7.99 12.08
N ASP A 303 -11.08 8.78 11.11
CA ASP A 303 -12.45 8.94 10.62
C ASP A 303 -12.89 7.84 9.64
N LEU A 304 -11.95 7.07 9.09
CA LEU A 304 -12.25 5.94 8.23
C LEU A 304 -12.46 4.67 9.07
N LYS A 305 -13.57 3.95 8.84
CA LYS A 305 -13.98 2.79 9.63
C LYS A 305 -13.80 1.49 8.83
N PRO A 306 -12.71 0.74 9.03
CA PRO A 306 -12.56 -0.58 8.43
C PRO A 306 -13.65 -1.52 8.93
N ALA A 307 -14.39 -2.13 8.00
CA ALA A 307 -15.39 -3.13 8.27
C ALA A 307 -14.86 -4.55 8.03
N SER A 308 -13.95 -4.71 7.07
CA SER A 308 -13.31 -6.00 6.80
C SER A 308 -11.88 -5.86 6.25
N LEU A 309 -11.09 -6.91 6.47
CA LEU A 309 -9.75 -7.08 5.91
C LEU A 309 -9.74 -8.29 4.97
N LEU A 310 -9.28 -8.08 3.74
CA LEU A 310 -9.19 -9.09 2.69
C LEU A 310 -7.70 -9.33 2.38
N LEU A 311 -7.16 -10.42 2.88
CA LEU A 311 -5.72 -10.71 2.84
C LEU A 311 -5.45 -12.13 2.31
N ASP A 312 -4.29 -12.34 1.74
CA ASP A 312 -3.87 -13.66 1.28
C ASP A 312 -3.41 -14.58 2.44
N SER A 313 -3.08 -15.82 2.11
CA SER A 313 -2.66 -16.84 3.07
C SER A 313 -1.33 -16.55 3.76
N ALA A 314 -0.52 -15.59 3.28
CA ALA A 314 0.70 -15.16 3.96
C ALA A 314 0.42 -14.45 5.30
N HIS A 315 -0.80 -13.93 5.45
CA HIS A 315 -1.26 -13.23 6.65
C HIS A 315 -1.99 -14.16 7.65
N ASP A 316 -2.18 -15.44 7.31
CA ASP A 316 -2.94 -16.39 8.11
C ASP A 316 -2.21 -16.76 9.41
N SER A 317 -2.44 -16.00 10.46
CA SER A 317 -1.88 -16.21 11.79
C SER A 317 -2.89 -15.88 12.89
N MET A 318 -2.84 -16.57 14.04
CA MET A 318 -3.71 -16.30 15.18
C MET A 318 -3.68 -14.82 15.60
N ALA A 319 -2.50 -14.21 15.58
CA ALA A 319 -2.32 -12.81 15.96
C ALA A 319 -3.13 -11.85 15.05
N MET A 320 -3.22 -12.18 13.75
CA MET A 320 -4.00 -11.38 12.79
C MET A 320 -5.51 -11.47 13.07
N TYR A 321 -6.03 -12.67 13.36
CA TYR A 321 -7.44 -12.83 13.75
C TYR A 321 -7.75 -12.17 15.08
N SER A 322 -6.83 -12.23 16.06
CA SER A 322 -6.98 -11.52 17.35
C SER A 322 -7.00 -10.01 17.16
N LEU A 323 -6.17 -9.47 16.26
CA LEU A 323 -6.21 -8.05 15.90
C LEU A 323 -7.57 -7.67 15.30
N CYS A 324 -8.06 -8.46 14.32
CA CYS A 324 -9.37 -8.22 13.71
C CYS A 324 -10.50 -8.26 14.73
N GLN A 325 -10.46 -9.21 15.66
CA GLN A 325 -11.46 -9.33 16.72
C GLN A 325 -11.43 -8.12 17.68
N HIS A 326 -10.24 -7.66 18.06
CA HIS A 326 -10.06 -6.49 18.92
C HIS A 326 -10.56 -5.21 18.24
N GLU A 327 -10.28 -5.05 16.95
CA GLU A 327 -10.71 -3.88 16.16
C GLU A 327 -12.14 -3.98 15.63
N HIS A 328 -12.87 -5.07 15.93
CA HIS A 328 -14.22 -5.35 15.41
C HIS A 328 -14.30 -5.38 13.88
N ILE A 329 -13.27 -5.91 13.23
CA ILE A 329 -13.15 -6.03 11.77
C ILE A 329 -13.35 -7.48 11.35
N THR A 330 -14.12 -7.73 10.31
CA THR A 330 -14.34 -9.08 9.78
C THR A 330 -13.13 -9.52 8.93
N PRO A 331 -12.42 -10.62 9.29
CA PRO A 331 -11.29 -11.12 8.50
C PRO A 331 -11.75 -12.02 7.36
N TYR A 332 -11.35 -11.71 6.15
CA TYR A 332 -11.42 -12.56 4.97
C TYR A 332 -9.98 -12.92 4.56
N ILE A 333 -9.40 -13.88 5.28
CA ILE A 333 -8.00 -14.31 5.11
C ILE A 333 -8.01 -15.76 4.64
N ASP A 334 -7.29 -16.06 3.55
CA ASP A 334 -7.16 -17.43 3.07
C ASP A 334 -6.34 -18.30 4.02
N LEU A 335 -6.68 -19.59 4.08
CA LEU A 335 -6.09 -20.49 5.03
C LEU A 335 -4.75 -21.03 4.55
N ASN A 336 -3.70 -20.83 5.33
CA ASN A 336 -2.40 -21.44 5.09
C ASN A 336 -2.34 -22.82 5.76
N LEU A 337 -2.57 -23.88 5.00
CA LEU A 337 -2.52 -25.26 5.50
C LEU A 337 -1.13 -25.67 5.98
N GLY A 338 -0.06 -25.00 5.54
CA GLY A 338 1.30 -25.20 6.02
C GLY A 338 1.46 -24.91 7.51
N ASN A 339 0.65 -24.02 8.06
CA ASN A 339 0.64 -23.65 9.48
C ASN A 339 -0.17 -24.62 10.36
N THR A 340 -0.97 -25.53 9.76
CA THR A 340 -1.82 -26.48 10.49
C THR A 340 -1.68 -27.85 9.86
N ARG A 341 -0.66 -28.60 10.29
CA ARG A 341 -0.36 -29.94 9.71
C ARG A 341 -0.95 -31.11 10.50
N LYS A 342 -1.50 -30.85 11.70
CA LYS A 342 -1.94 -31.91 12.61
C LYS A 342 -3.47 -31.97 12.66
N THR A 343 -4.00 -33.18 12.66
CA THR A 343 -5.37 -33.46 13.09
C THR A 343 -5.48 -33.26 14.60
N SER A 344 -6.64 -32.85 15.07
CA SER A 344 -6.98 -32.76 16.49
C SER A 344 -8.24 -33.60 16.77
N ASP A 345 -8.50 -33.90 18.03
CA ASP A 345 -9.73 -34.56 18.44
C ASP A 345 -10.61 -33.57 19.20
N TYR A 346 -11.89 -33.63 18.93
CA TYR A 346 -12.90 -32.87 19.65
C TYR A 346 -14.09 -33.80 19.99
N HIS A 347 -14.19 -34.20 21.26
CA HIS A 347 -15.23 -35.11 21.75
C HIS A 347 -15.39 -36.41 20.90
N GLY A 348 -14.28 -37.06 20.54
CA GLY A 348 -14.26 -38.28 19.74
C GLY A 348 -14.58 -38.06 18.26
N VAL A 349 -14.42 -36.83 17.79
CA VAL A 349 -14.50 -36.46 16.37
C VAL A 349 -13.14 -35.95 15.92
N THR A 350 -12.53 -36.59 14.96
CA THR A 350 -11.26 -36.16 14.37
C THR A 350 -11.50 -34.91 13.56
N ILE A 351 -10.76 -33.82 13.85
CA ILE A 351 -10.77 -32.56 13.12
C ILE A 351 -9.59 -32.55 12.15
N GLY A 352 -9.88 -32.29 10.87
CA GLY A 352 -8.83 -32.12 9.85
C GLY A 352 -7.99 -30.86 10.06
N PRO A 353 -6.84 -30.74 9.36
CA PRO A 353 -5.95 -29.58 9.46
C PRO A 353 -6.61 -28.27 9.00
N ASP A 354 -7.69 -28.36 8.23
CA ASP A 354 -8.52 -27.26 7.76
C ASP A 354 -9.68 -26.92 8.74
N GLY A 355 -9.75 -27.57 9.89
CA GLY A 355 -10.79 -27.36 10.89
C GLY A 355 -12.10 -28.13 10.57
N ILE A 356 -12.14 -28.88 9.47
CA ILE A 356 -13.34 -29.64 9.08
C ILE A 356 -13.35 -31.00 9.79
N PRO A 357 -14.42 -31.34 10.55
CA PRO A 357 -14.56 -32.64 11.18
C PRO A 357 -14.64 -33.77 10.15
N LEU A 358 -14.09 -34.92 10.50
CA LEU A 358 -14.22 -36.15 9.73
C LEU A 358 -15.38 -36.99 10.29
N CYS A 359 -16.21 -37.55 9.41
CA CYS A 359 -17.23 -38.50 9.81
C CYS A 359 -16.61 -39.86 10.13
N LYS A 360 -17.39 -40.83 10.66
CA LYS A 360 -16.89 -42.17 10.97
C LYS A 360 -16.29 -42.93 9.78
N ALA A 361 -16.72 -42.59 8.57
CA ALA A 361 -16.17 -43.13 7.32
C ALA A 361 -14.93 -42.35 6.82
N GLY A 362 -14.34 -41.46 7.63
CA GLY A 362 -13.15 -40.71 7.27
C GLY A 362 -13.36 -39.59 6.27
N LEU A 363 -14.60 -39.29 5.90
CA LEU A 363 -14.93 -38.20 4.94
C LEU A 363 -15.11 -36.86 5.64
N LYS A 364 -14.70 -35.78 4.98
CA LYS A 364 -14.93 -34.41 5.47
C LYS A 364 -16.43 -34.12 5.58
N MET A 365 -16.87 -33.63 6.73
CA MET A 365 -18.24 -33.21 6.94
C MET A 365 -18.55 -31.94 6.15
N LYS A 366 -19.82 -31.78 5.74
CA LYS A 366 -20.28 -30.54 5.07
C LYS A 366 -20.52 -29.45 6.10
N THR A 367 -20.11 -28.22 5.80
CA THR A 367 -20.49 -27.06 6.61
C THR A 367 -22.00 -26.89 6.62
N ASN A 368 -22.57 -26.57 7.79
CA ASN A 368 -23.98 -26.32 8.00
C ASN A 368 -24.21 -24.92 8.61
N GLY A 369 -23.35 -23.95 8.24
CA GLY A 369 -23.38 -22.59 8.73
C GLY A 369 -22.79 -22.44 10.15
N ASN A 370 -22.92 -21.23 10.67
CA ASN A 370 -22.51 -20.89 12.04
C ASN A 370 -23.74 -20.52 12.88
N ASP A 371 -23.73 -20.92 14.15
CA ASP A 371 -24.67 -20.42 15.14
C ASP A 371 -24.04 -19.23 15.87
N LEU A 372 -24.28 -18.04 15.34
CA LEU A 372 -23.67 -16.81 15.88
C LEU A 372 -24.14 -16.48 17.30
N ARG A 373 -25.36 -16.90 17.67
CA ARG A 373 -25.88 -16.69 19.04
C ARG A 373 -25.11 -17.50 20.07
N ARG A 374 -24.78 -18.76 19.70
CA ARG A 374 -24.06 -19.70 20.57
C ARG A 374 -22.58 -19.78 20.29
N GLN A 375 -22.09 -19.07 19.24
CA GLN A 375 -20.70 -19.09 18.79
C GLN A 375 -20.19 -20.49 18.43
N TYR A 376 -20.97 -21.25 17.63
CA TYR A 376 -20.63 -22.58 17.15
C TYR A 376 -20.55 -22.66 15.64
N ALA A 377 -19.48 -23.25 15.11
CA ALA A 377 -19.40 -23.74 13.74
C ALA A 377 -20.12 -25.10 13.65
N LYS A 378 -21.06 -25.25 12.73
CA LYS A 378 -21.90 -26.44 12.58
C LYS A 378 -21.51 -27.23 11.34
N PHE A 379 -21.45 -28.53 11.48
CA PHE A 379 -21.13 -29.47 10.43
C PHE A 379 -22.15 -30.60 10.39
N ARG A 380 -22.37 -31.19 9.21
CA ARG A 380 -23.29 -32.32 9.00
C ARG A 380 -22.68 -33.41 8.14
N CYS A 381 -23.27 -34.60 8.24
CA CYS A 381 -22.86 -35.76 7.48
C CYS A 381 -22.79 -35.44 5.96
N PRO A 382 -21.68 -35.76 5.25
CA PRO A 382 -21.54 -35.53 3.82
C PRO A 382 -22.41 -36.46 2.96
N LEU A 383 -22.73 -37.65 3.47
CA LEU A 383 -23.48 -38.71 2.77
C LEU A 383 -24.97 -38.69 3.03
N ASN A 384 -25.47 -37.78 3.87
CA ASN A 384 -26.89 -37.65 4.12
C ASN A 384 -27.53 -36.65 3.16
N ASN A 385 -28.46 -37.11 2.33
CA ASN A 385 -29.31 -36.29 1.47
C ASN A 385 -30.77 -36.45 1.88
N ASN A 386 -31.36 -35.37 2.45
CA ASN A 386 -32.76 -35.29 2.82
C ASN A 386 -33.29 -36.48 3.66
N GLY A 387 -32.47 -36.98 4.55
CA GLY A 387 -32.85 -38.06 5.47
C GLY A 387 -32.41 -39.46 5.03
N THR A 388 -31.90 -39.61 3.83
CA THR A 388 -31.37 -40.88 3.33
C THR A 388 -29.82 -40.84 3.40
N CYS A 389 -29.23 -41.75 4.16
CA CYS A 389 -27.78 -41.88 4.25
C CYS A 389 -27.30 -42.93 3.24
N SER A 390 -26.36 -42.54 2.39
CA SER A 390 -25.72 -43.44 1.42
C SER A 390 -24.46 -44.19 1.98
N CYS A 391 -24.23 -44.14 3.29
CA CYS A 391 -23.15 -44.83 3.95
C CYS A 391 -23.46 -46.29 4.16
N GLU A 392 -22.47 -47.20 3.92
CA GLU A 392 -22.63 -48.62 4.16
C GLU A 392 -22.93 -48.96 5.65
N SER A 393 -22.42 -48.13 6.56
CA SER A 393 -22.68 -48.25 8.00
C SER A 393 -23.18 -46.89 8.55
N PRO A 394 -24.48 -46.62 8.50
CA PRO A 394 -25.07 -45.37 9.00
C PRO A 394 -24.73 -45.14 10.48
N CYS A 395 -24.15 -44.01 10.82
CA CYS A 395 -23.74 -43.67 12.19
C CYS A 395 -24.77 -42.90 12.99
N SER A 396 -25.93 -42.60 12.41
CA SER A 396 -27.03 -41.83 13.03
C SER A 396 -28.36 -42.18 12.38
N THR A 397 -29.38 -42.27 13.19
CA THR A 397 -30.81 -42.43 12.75
C THR A 397 -31.50 -41.09 12.48
N SER A 398 -30.76 -40.00 12.72
CA SER A 398 -31.29 -38.64 12.51
C SER A 398 -31.55 -38.34 11.04
N LYS A 399 -32.64 -37.64 10.74
CA LYS A 399 -32.98 -37.13 9.40
C LYS A 399 -31.83 -36.30 8.80
N TYR A 400 -31.02 -35.67 9.61
CA TYR A 400 -29.88 -34.82 9.18
C TYR A 400 -28.53 -35.57 9.19
N GLY A 401 -28.52 -36.86 9.52
CA GLY A 401 -27.30 -37.62 9.75
C GLY A 401 -26.59 -37.18 11.02
N ARG A 402 -25.31 -37.55 11.13
CA ARG A 402 -24.46 -37.08 12.24
C ARG A 402 -24.16 -35.58 12.06
N THR A 403 -24.35 -34.81 13.12
CA THR A 403 -23.98 -33.40 13.21
C THR A 403 -22.81 -33.24 14.20
N CYS A 404 -21.98 -32.24 13.98
CA CYS A 404 -20.94 -31.82 14.88
C CYS A 404 -21.00 -30.30 15.05
N SER A 405 -20.88 -29.79 16.27
CA SER A 405 -20.85 -28.36 16.57
C SER A 405 -19.57 -28.07 17.36
N ILE A 406 -18.72 -27.20 16.86
CA ILE A 406 -17.44 -26.86 17.46
C ILE A 406 -17.49 -25.39 17.90
N PRO A 407 -17.13 -25.05 19.17
CA PRO A 407 -17.03 -23.66 19.60
C PRO A 407 -16.05 -22.89 18.71
N MET A 408 -16.47 -21.73 18.22
CA MET A 408 -15.62 -20.93 17.33
C MET A 408 -14.36 -20.41 18.05
N GLU A 409 -14.46 -20.18 19.35
CA GLU A 409 -13.35 -19.77 20.21
C GLU A 409 -12.23 -20.82 20.33
N THR A 410 -12.55 -22.10 20.06
CA THR A 410 -11.53 -23.19 20.04
C THR A 410 -10.38 -22.85 19.09
N ASN A 411 -10.70 -22.24 17.94
CA ASN A 411 -9.70 -21.74 17.02
C ASN A 411 -10.32 -20.68 16.08
N ILE A 412 -10.19 -19.42 16.43
CA ILE A 412 -10.75 -18.27 15.69
C ILE A 412 -10.21 -18.17 14.25
N ARG A 413 -9.03 -18.75 13.99
CA ARG A 413 -8.42 -18.83 12.65
C ARG A 413 -9.13 -19.85 11.77
N LEU A 414 -9.54 -21.01 12.31
CA LEU A 414 -10.20 -22.07 11.57
C LEU A 414 -11.71 -21.80 11.42
N TYR A 415 -12.34 -21.28 12.47
CA TYR A 415 -13.80 -21.08 12.53
C TYR A 415 -14.17 -19.61 12.41
N THR A 416 -14.11 -19.11 11.18
CA THR A 416 -14.42 -17.70 10.85
C THR A 416 -15.91 -17.46 10.71
N SER A 417 -16.33 -16.21 10.85
CA SER A 417 -17.68 -15.76 10.51
C SER A 417 -17.60 -14.62 9.48
N PRO A 418 -18.16 -14.82 8.24
CA PRO A 418 -18.81 -16.04 7.73
C PRO A 418 -17.82 -17.21 7.54
N PRO A 419 -18.34 -18.47 7.43
CA PRO A 419 -17.46 -19.63 7.16
C PRO A 419 -16.80 -19.52 5.79
N ARG A 420 -15.51 -19.94 5.69
CA ARG A 420 -14.77 -19.90 4.40
C ARG A 420 -15.42 -20.67 3.27
N SER A 421 -16.20 -21.70 3.58
CA SER A 421 -16.92 -22.50 2.60
C SER A 421 -18.26 -21.91 2.15
N SER A 422 -18.64 -20.71 2.64
CA SER A 422 -19.88 -20.04 2.23
C SER A 422 -19.68 -19.17 1.00
N ASP A 423 -20.74 -19.05 0.19
CA ASP A 423 -20.74 -18.17 -0.98
C ASP A 423 -20.52 -16.70 -0.59
N GLU A 424 -21.03 -16.29 0.57
CA GLU A 424 -20.81 -14.95 1.13
C GLU A 424 -19.33 -14.68 1.34
N TRP A 425 -18.60 -15.63 1.95
CA TRP A 425 -17.16 -15.48 2.17
C TRP A 425 -16.40 -15.38 0.84
N HIS A 426 -16.70 -16.26 -0.11
CA HIS A 426 -16.06 -16.25 -1.43
C HIS A 426 -16.33 -14.96 -2.19
N LEU A 427 -17.55 -14.45 -2.14
CA LEU A 427 -17.93 -13.20 -2.80
C LEU A 427 -17.10 -12.03 -2.27
N MET A 428 -16.94 -11.95 -0.94
CA MET A 428 -16.12 -10.90 -0.34
C MET A 428 -14.63 -11.12 -0.59
N TYR A 429 -14.13 -12.33 -0.37
CA TYR A 429 -12.71 -12.63 -0.56
C TYR A 429 -12.23 -12.35 -1.98
N ASN A 430 -13.03 -12.61 -2.99
CA ASN A 430 -12.70 -12.33 -4.39
C ASN A 430 -12.42 -10.85 -4.65
N LYS A 431 -12.94 -9.93 -3.85
CA LYS A 431 -12.63 -8.50 -3.94
C LYS A 431 -11.18 -8.19 -3.53
N ARG A 432 -10.44 -9.13 -2.90
CA ARG A 432 -9.01 -8.98 -2.59
C ARG A 432 -8.19 -8.62 -3.83
N THR A 433 -8.57 -9.12 -5.01
CA THR A 433 -7.89 -8.80 -6.27
C THR A 433 -7.89 -7.30 -6.62
N ALA A 434 -8.61 -6.46 -5.88
CA ALA A 434 -8.55 -5.01 -6.01
C ALA A 434 -7.13 -4.47 -5.76
N SER A 435 -6.41 -5.02 -4.75
CA SER A 435 -5.02 -4.64 -4.47
C SER A 435 -4.08 -5.02 -5.63
N GLU A 436 -4.24 -6.20 -6.22
CA GLU A 436 -3.45 -6.65 -7.38
C GLU A 436 -3.69 -5.74 -8.59
N ARG A 437 -4.95 -5.37 -8.86
CA ARG A 437 -5.30 -4.44 -9.96
C ARG A 437 -4.75 -3.04 -9.69
N CYS A 438 -4.78 -2.58 -8.44
CA CYS A 438 -4.20 -1.29 -8.07
C CYS A 438 -2.67 -1.30 -8.22
N ASN A 439 -2.00 -2.37 -7.76
CA ASN A 439 -0.56 -2.56 -7.94
C ASN A 439 -0.17 -2.56 -9.42
N LYS A 440 -0.97 -3.22 -10.28
CA LYS A 440 -0.77 -3.19 -11.74
C LYS A 440 -0.84 -1.76 -12.30
N ARG A 441 -1.86 -0.98 -11.92
CA ARG A 441 -1.98 0.43 -12.35
C ARG A 441 -0.75 1.24 -11.93
N ILE A 442 -0.32 1.12 -10.68
CA ILE A 442 0.85 1.83 -10.15
C ILE A 442 2.12 1.46 -10.92
N LYS A 443 2.35 0.18 -11.16
CA LYS A 443 3.62 -0.31 -11.75
C LYS A 443 3.67 -0.23 -13.26
N LEU A 444 2.58 -0.58 -13.95
CA LEU A 444 2.55 -0.71 -15.40
C LEU A 444 1.94 0.51 -16.10
N ASP A 445 0.79 1.01 -15.63
CA ASP A 445 0.11 2.10 -16.32
C ASP A 445 0.81 3.45 -16.02
N TYR A 446 1.28 3.65 -14.77
CA TYR A 446 1.99 4.86 -14.34
C TYR A 446 3.49 4.67 -14.17
N LEU A 447 4.02 3.51 -14.54
CA LEU A 447 5.45 3.24 -14.64
C LEU A 447 6.22 3.61 -13.34
N LEU A 448 5.77 3.15 -12.16
CA LEU A 448 6.43 3.46 -10.88
C LEU A 448 7.94 3.19 -10.92
N GLU A 449 8.35 2.05 -11.48
CA GLU A 449 9.76 1.62 -11.54
C GLU A 449 10.56 2.28 -12.65
N ALA A 450 9.94 3.09 -13.51
CA ALA A 450 10.65 3.79 -14.57
C ALA A 450 11.50 4.95 -14.01
N GLY A 451 12.66 5.11 -14.59
CA GLY A 451 13.61 6.14 -14.19
C GLY A 451 14.59 5.69 -13.11
N LYS A 452 15.57 6.54 -12.83
CA LYS A 452 16.61 6.29 -11.83
C LYS A 452 16.36 7.15 -10.59
N HIS A 453 15.55 6.64 -9.67
CA HIS A 453 15.32 7.32 -8.40
C HIS A 453 16.44 6.97 -7.42
N HIS A 454 17.08 7.99 -6.85
CA HIS A 454 18.29 7.83 -6.04
C HIS A 454 18.03 7.90 -4.53
N SER A 455 16.79 8.08 -4.09
CA SER A 455 16.44 8.13 -2.66
C SER A 455 15.03 7.68 -2.40
N THR A 456 14.76 7.20 -1.19
CA THR A 456 13.44 6.83 -0.69
C THR A 456 12.42 7.97 -0.83
N LYS A 457 12.85 9.21 -0.64
CA LYS A 457 12.04 10.41 -0.85
C LYS A 457 11.42 10.45 -2.25
N PHE A 458 12.20 10.23 -3.30
CA PHE A 458 11.72 10.25 -4.68
C PHE A 458 10.72 9.11 -4.97
N TRP A 459 10.96 7.93 -4.37
CA TRP A 459 10.01 6.82 -4.47
C TRP A 459 8.67 7.17 -3.86
N TYR A 460 8.64 7.74 -2.65
CA TYR A 460 7.40 8.17 -2.00
C TYR A 460 6.70 9.30 -2.76
N VAL A 461 7.44 10.32 -3.24
CA VAL A 461 6.86 11.42 -4.01
C VAL A 461 6.17 10.87 -5.27
N ARG A 462 6.88 10.04 -6.04
CA ARG A 462 6.31 9.45 -7.25
C ARG A 462 5.09 8.58 -6.93
N LEU A 463 5.17 7.75 -5.91
CA LEU A 463 4.09 6.86 -5.49
C LEU A 463 2.84 7.64 -5.09
N TYR A 464 2.97 8.65 -4.25
CA TYR A 464 1.82 9.48 -3.86
C TYR A 464 1.21 10.23 -5.05
N LEU A 465 2.02 10.76 -5.96
CA LEU A 465 1.51 11.39 -7.17
C LEU A 465 0.73 10.40 -8.05
N ILE A 466 1.21 9.16 -8.18
CA ILE A 466 0.49 8.10 -8.90
C ILE A 466 -0.84 7.77 -8.19
N MET A 467 -0.84 7.63 -6.86
CA MET A 467 -2.07 7.40 -6.10
C MET A 467 -3.07 8.55 -6.29
N MET A 468 -2.62 9.79 -6.26
CA MET A 468 -3.44 10.98 -6.56
C MET A 468 -4.08 10.90 -7.94
N LEU A 469 -3.32 10.47 -8.96
CA LEU A 469 -3.82 10.29 -10.32
C LEU A 469 -4.86 9.16 -10.41
N ILE A 470 -4.64 8.05 -9.72
CA ILE A 470 -5.60 6.94 -9.69
C ILE A 470 -6.93 7.42 -9.11
N HIS A 471 -6.91 8.23 -8.05
CA HIS A 471 -8.13 8.86 -7.51
C HIS A 471 -8.76 9.81 -8.51
N MET A 472 -7.99 10.76 -9.06
CA MET A 472 -8.50 11.76 -10.01
C MET A 472 -9.12 11.11 -11.25
N THR A 473 -8.53 10.02 -11.77
CA THR A 473 -9.06 9.32 -12.96
C THR A 473 -10.32 8.52 -12.67
N SER A 474 -10.61 8.17 -11.41
CA SER A 474 -11.84 7.49 -11.01
C SER A 474 -13.05 8.45 -10.93
N TRP A 475 -12.82 9.75 -10.91
CA TRP A 475 -13.90 10.74 -10.81
C TRP A 475 -14.63 10.90 -12.14
N ASP A 476 -15.94 11.02 -12.05
CA ASP A 476 -16.75 11.32 -13.22
C ASP A 476 -16.40 12.72 -13.73
N LEU A 477 -16.27 12.83 -15.04
CA LEU A 477 -16.06 14.13 -15.69
C LEU A 477 -17.36 14.93 -15.67
N PRO A 478 -17.30 16.27 -15.52
CA PRO A 478 -18.47 17.10 -15.74
C PRO A 478 -18.93 16.96 -17.19
N GLU A 479 -20.26 16.89 -17.38
CA GLU A 479 -20.91 16.86 -18.69
C GLU A 479 -20.60 18.10 -19.55
#